data_16f8ed66aa90f172940b0b968e24f4bf
#
_entry.id   16f8ed66aa90f172940b0b968e24f4bf
#
_cell.length_a   1.000
_cell.length_b   1.000
_cell.length_c   1.000
_cell.angle_alpha   90.00
_cell.angle_beta   90.00
_cell.angle_gamma   90.00
#
_symmetry.space_group_name_H-M   'P 1'
#
loop_
_entity.id
_entity.type
_entity.pdbx_description
1 polymer ?
#
loop_
_entity_poly.entity_id
_entity_poly.type
_entity_poly.pdbx_seq_one_letter_code
_entity_poly.pdbx_strand_id
1 'polypeptide(L)'
;MMWIRSAAALSLLCSFGVLAAHARPLTPAEQRSVHPYSGALPVCEDSSVLQSIASRFQEADRGYWSSGLQIIAYENVRETGYRSNGLDFIPKRYCNAAVQMSDGRMRLVRYAVGENLGVIGWGWGVEWCIIGLD
;
A
#
# COMPACT_ATOMS: atom_id res chain seq x y z
N MET A 1 -74.60 25.72 19.23
CA MET A 1 -73.98 25.91 17.91
C MET A 1 -72.48 25.83 18.10
N MET A 2 -71.90 24.71 17.81
CA MET A 2 -70.50 24.42 18.08
C MET A 2 -69.84 24.07 16.76
N TRP A 3 -68.90 24.90 16.28
CA TRP A 3 -68.19 24.72 15.02
C TRP A 3 -66.88 23.95 15.28
N ILE A 4 -66.80 22.74 14.78
CA ILE A 4 -65.63 21.93 14.83
C ILE A 4 -64.77 22.24 13.56
N ARG A 5 -63.58 22.83 13.77
CA ARG A 5 -62.64 23.07 12.71
C ARG A 5 -61.70 21.84 12.64
N SER A 6 -61.85 21.07 11.59
CA SER A 6 -60.90 19.95 11.27
C SER A 6 -59.61 20.53 10.71
N ALA A 7 -58.50 20.32 11.41
CA ALA A 7 -57.16 20.61 10.92
C ALA A 7 -56.66 19.38 10.16
N ALA A 8 -56.51 19.49 8.84
CA ALA A 8 -55.85 18.47 8.01
C ALA A 8 -54.34 18.65 8.12
N ALA A 9 -53.66 17.67 8.76
CA ALA A 9 -52.21 17.62 8.82
C ALA A 9 -51.71 17.03 7.50
N LEU A 10 -51.01 17.84 6.71
CA LEU A 10 -50.36 17.45 5.46
C LEU A 10 -48.98 16.86 5.80
N SER A 11 -48.87 15.54 5.83
CA SER A 11 -47.60 14.83 6.03
C SER A 11 -46.79 14.84 4.72
N LEU A 12 -45.77 15.69 4.67
CA LEU A 12 -44.81 15.74 3.58
C LEU A 12 -43.82 14.59 3.76
N LEU A 13 -44.04 13.47 3.05
CA LEU A 13 -43.06 12.38 2.94
C LEU A 13 -41.89 12.84 2.05
N CYS A 14 -40.79 13.25 2.65
CA CYS A 14 -39.53 13.41 1.96
C CYS A 14 -38.96 12.02 1.59
N SER A 15 -39.25 11.58 0.37
CA SER A 15 -38.59 10.41 -0.20
C SER A 15 -37.13 10.76 -0.54
N PHE A 16 -36.20 10.48 0.36
CA PHE A 16 -34.79 10.51 0.04
C PHE A 16 -34.49 9.35 -0.92
N GLY A 17 -34.43 9.66 -2.21
CA GLY A 17 -33.90 8.74 -3.20
C GLY A 17 -32.44 8.45 -2.89
N VAL A 18 -32.16 7.22 -2.45
CA VAL A 18 -30.80 6.72 -2.34
C VAL A 18 -30.26 6.59 -3.76
N LEU A 19 -29.48 7.58 -4.19
CA LEU A 19 -28.70 7.46 -5.42
C LEU A 19 -27.65 6.37 -5.18
N ALA A 20 -27.90 5.17 -5.70
CA ALA A 20 -26.92 4.13 -5.73
C ALA A 20 -25.71 4.66 -6.53
N ALA A 21 -24.60 4.90 -5.83
CA ALA A 21 -23.33 5.24 -6.48
C ALA A 21 -22.91 4.03 -7.32
N HIS A 22 -23.15 4.08 -8.62
CA HIS A 22 -22.63 3.07 -9.53
C HIS A 22 -21.12 3.26 -9.63
N ALA A 23 -20.37 2.25 -9.21
CA ALA A 23 -18.94 2.20 -9.47
C ALA A 23 -18.71 2.34 -10.98
N ARG A 24 -17.74 3.16 -11.36
CA ARG A 24 -17.38 3.36 -12.76
C ARG A 24 -17.07 2.00 -13.41
N PRO A 25 -17.67 1.65 -14.55
CA PRO A 25 -17.29 0.43 -15.25
C PRO A 25 -15.82 0.50 -15.65
N LEU A 26 -15.08 -0.58 -15.46
CA LEU A 26 -13.68 -0.68 -15.88
C LEU A 26 -13.57 -0.45 -17.39
N THR A 27 -12.59 0.35 -17.79
CA THR A 27 -12.29 0.53 -19.22
C THR A 27 -11.70 -0.76 -19.81
N PRO A 28 -11.82 -1.00 -21.12
CA PRO A 28 -11.22 -2.19 -21.74
C PRO A 28 -9.69 -2.29 -21.53
N ALA A 29 -9.01 -1.17 -21.34
CA ALA A 29 -7.58 -1.16 -21.04
C ALA A 29 -7.32 -1.61 -19.60
N GLU A 30 -8.10 -1.13 -18.63
CA GLU A 30 -8.03 -1.55 -17.23
C GLU A 30 -8.36 -3.03 -17.08
N GLN A 31 -9.36 -3.54 -17.79
CA GLN A 31 -9.72 -4.96 -17.80
C GLN A 31 -8.61 -5.85 -18.35
N ARG A 32 -7.84 -5.36 -19.32
CA ARG A 32 -6.73 -6.13 -19.91
C ARG A 32 -5.48 -6.15 -19.05
N SER A 33 -5.29 -5.16 -18.19
CA SER A 33 -4.16 -5.09 -17.25
C SER A 33 -4.41 -5.85 -15.94
N VAL A 34 -5.63 -6.30 -15.70
CA VAL A 34 -5.96 -7.13 -14.52
C VAL A 34 -5.54 -8.57 -14.79
N HIS A 35 -4.27 -8.86 -14.50
CA HIS A 35 -3.85 -10.24 -14.31
C HIS A 35 -4.41 -10.73 -12.96
N PRO A 36 -4.83 -12.02 -12.89
CA PRO A 36 -5.22 -12.57 -11.61
C PRO A 36 -4.00 -12.58 -10.69
N TYR A 37 -3.99 -11.63 -9.75
CA TYR A 37 -2.96 -11.61 -8.71
C TYR A 37 -3.12 -12.83 -7.81
N SER A 38 -2.00 -13.46 -7.47
CA SER A 38 -1.98 -14.64 -6.60
C SER A 38 -2.03 -14.28 -5.12
N GLY A 39 -1.60 -13.09 -4.77
CA GLY A 39 -1.38 -12.68 -3.39
C GLY A 39 -0.19 -13.39 -2.71
N ALA A 40 0.51 -14.27 -3.43
CA ALA A 40 1.65 -15.00 -2.90
C ALA A 40 2.89 -14.09 -2.83
N LEU A 41 3.05 -13.41 -1.69
CA LEU A 41 4.17 -12.51 -1.43
C LEU A 41 5.10 -13.07 -0.35
N PRO A 42 6.42 -12.86 -0.48
CA PRO A 42 7.36 -13.16 0.60
C PRO A 42 6.95 -12.48 1.91
N VAL A 43 7.33 -13.09 3.03
CA VAL A 43 7.15 -12.47 4.35
C VAL A 43 8.15 -11.33 4.55
N CYS A 44 7.89 -10.47 5.54
CA CYS A 44 8.74 -9.30 5.79
C CYS A 44 10.20 -9.68 6.10
N GLU A 45 10.39 -10.78 6.81
CA GLU A 45 11.70 -11.29 7.25
C GLU A 45 12.44 -12.09 6.18
N ASP A 46 11.85 -12.30 5.01
CA ASP A 46 12.49 -13.06 3.94
C ASP A 46 13.83 -12.42 3.54
N SER A 47 14.88 -13.23 3.56
CA SER A 47 16.25 -12.76 3.29
C SER A 47 16.40 -12.13 1.91
N SER A 48 15.65 -12.61 0.92
CA SER A 48 15.66 -12.05 -0.43
C SER A 48 15.05 -10.66 -0.49
N VAL A 49 14.01 -10.39 0.34
CA VAL A 49 13.41 -9.06 0.49
C VAL A 49 14.39 -8.09 1.12
N LEU A 50 14.99 -8.46 2.25
CA LEU A 50 15.95 -7.62 2.97
C LEU A 50 17.20 -7.34 2.14
N GLN A 51 17.71 -8.34 1.41
CA GLN A 51 18.83 -8.18 0.50
C GLN A 51 18.50 -7.27 -0.68
N SER A 52 17.28 -7.36 -1.22
CA SER A 52 16.81 -6.45 -2.29
C SER A 52 16.81 -5.00 -1.83
N ILE A 53 16.37 -4.73 -0.60
CA ILE A 53 16.40 -3.38 -0.01
C ILE A 53 17.86 -2.89 0.10
N ALA A 54 18.76 -3.71 0.65
CA ALA A 54 20.16 -3.34 0.83
C ALA A 54 20.85 -3.04 -0.51
N SER A 55 20.61 -3.86 -1.54
CA SER A 55 21.19 -3.67 -2.88
C SER A 55 20.69 -2.39 -3.53
N ARG A 56 19.37 -2.15 -3.48
CA ARG A 56 18.77 -0.94 -4.04
C ARG A 56 19.16 0.33 -3.29
N PHE A 57 19.36 0.23 -1.97
CA PHE A 57 19.90 1.34 -1.19
C PHE A 57 21.32 1.69 -1.67
N GLN A 58 22.20 0.70 -1.85
CA GLN A 58 23.54 0.95 -2.37
C GLN A 58 23.55 1.53 -3.78
N GLU A 59 22.64 1.11 -4.64
CA GLU A 59 22.47 1.67 -5.99
C GLU A 59 22.06 3.13 -5.93
N ALA A 60 21.07 3.45 -5.09
CA ALA A 60 20.59 4.81 -4.87
C ALA A 60 21.68 5.70 -4.25
N ASP A 61 22.41 5.20 -3.25
CA ASP A 61 23.51 5.93 -2.65
C ASP A 61 24.61 6.27 -3.67
N ARG A 62 25.01 5.31 -4.48
CA ARG A 62 26.03 5.56 -5.54
C ARG A 62 25.55 6.52 -6.61
N GLY A 63 24.27 6.47 -6.94
CA GLY A 63 23.69 7.29 -8.02
C GLY A 63 23.32 8.72 -7.62
N TYR A 64 22.93 8.93 -6.37
CA TYR A 64 22.33 10.19 -5.95
C TYR A 64 23.01 10.86 -4.75
N TRP A 65 23.36 10.10 -3.72
CA TRP A 65 23.82 10.70 -2.45
C TRP A 65 25.33 10.62 -2.26
N SER A 66 25.97 9.56 -2.77
CA SER A 66 27.42 9.30 -2.63
C SER A 66 27.89 9.39 -1.18
N SER A 67 27.05 8.96 -0.23
CA SER A 67 27.34 9.06 1.20
C SER A 67 28.26 7.93 1.68
N GLY A 68 28.35 6.84 0.95
CA GLY A 68 29.09 5.63 1.32
C GLY A 68 28.43 4.83 2.44
N LEU A 69 27.20 5.15 2.82
CA LEU A 69 26.46 4.42 3.84
C LEU A 69 26.05 3.03 3.33
N GLN A 70 25.99 2.09 4.26
CA GLN A 70 25.54 0.72 3.99
C GLN A 70 24.60 0.26 5.10
N ILE A 71 23.65 -0.60 4.75
CA ILE A 71 22.82 -1.32 5.72
C ILE A 71 23.64 -2.52 6.21
N ILE A 72 23.88 -2.61 7.51
CA ILE A 72 24.67 -3.67 8.14
C ILE A 72 23.79 -4.79 8.68
N ALA A 73 22.67 -4.43 9.32
CA ALA A 73 21.76 -5.40 9.92
C ALA A 73 20.33 -4.86 9.95
N TYR A 74 19.39 -5.80 10.04
CA TYR A 74 17.96 -5.52 10.26
C TYR A 74 17.56 -6.09 11.62
N GLU A 75 16.82 -5.31 12.38
CA GLU A 75 16.29 -5.68 13.68
C GLU A 75 14.80 -5.38 13.77
N ASN A 76 14.09 -6.15 14.60
CA ASN A 76 12.67 -5.94 14.87
C ASN A 76 11.80 -5.87 13.59
N VAL A 77 12.12 -6.72 12.62
CA VAL A 77 11.32 -6.84 11.40
C VAL A 77 9.90 -7.27 11.74
N ARG A 78 8.90 -6.57 11.22
CA ARG A 78 7.51 -6.96 11.43
C ARG A 78 6.59 -6.46 10.34
N GLU A 79 5.57 -7.25 10.10
CA GLU A 79 4.46 -6.87 9.26
C GLU A 79 3.57 -5.85 9.97
N THR A 80 3.18 -4.81 9.26
CA THR A 80 2.27 -3.77 9.74
C THR A 80 0.91 -3.80 9.04
N GLY A 81 0.81 -4.55 7.96
CA GLY A 81 -0.44 -4.75 7.22
C GLY A 81 -0.25 -5.59 5.97
N TYR A 82 -1.33 -6.21 5.55
CA TYR A 82 -1.38 -6.96 4.30
C TYR A 82 -2.65 -6.61 3.54
N ARG A 83 -2.47 -6.19 2.30
CA ARG A 83 -3.57 -5.89 1.39
C ARG A 83 -3.59 -6.93 0.29
N SER A 84 -4.55 -7.82 0.32
CA SER A 84 -4.51 -9.04 -0.47
C SER A 84 -5.21 -8.97 -1.80
N ASN A 85 -6.11 -8.01 -2.05
CA ASN A 85 -6.89 -8.06 -3.28
C ASN A 85 -7.81 -6.86 -3.48
N GLY A 86 -8.40 -6.87 -4.60
CA GLY A 86 -9.36 -5.97 -5.19
C GLY A 86 -9.05 -5.94 -6.67
N LEU A 87 -10.04 -5.83 -7.51
CA LEU A 87 -9.85 -5.78 -8.97
C LEU A 87 -8.92 -4.64 -9.41
N ASP A 88 -8.72 -3.65 -8.54
CA ASP A 88 -7.95 -2.44 -8.83
C ASP A 88 -6.68 -2.30 -7.99
N PHE A 89 -6.28 -3.34 -7.24
CA PHE A 89 -5.16 -3.21 -6.32
C PHE A 89 -4.15 -4.35 -6.43
N ILE A 90 -2.91 -3.98 -6.65
CA ILE A 90 -1.78 -4.90 -6.54
C ILE A 90 -1.66 -5.35 -5.09
N PRO A 91 -1.62 -6.67 -4.80
CA PRO A 91 -1.38 -7.18 -3.46
C PRO A 91 -0.09 -6.61 -2.89
N LYS A 92 -0.14 -6.07 -1.67
CA LYS A 92 1.01 -5.51 -0.97
C LYS A 92 1.04 -5.94 0.49
N ARG A 93 2.24 -6.30 0.94
CA ARG A 93 2.58 -6.56 2.33
C ARG A 93 3.40 -5.40 2.85
N TYR A 94 2.92 -4.73 3.88
CA TYR A 94 3.58 -3.58 4.48
C TYR A 94 4.38 -4.01 5.71
N CYS A 95 5.61 -3.54 5.77
CA CYS A 95 6.58 -3.95 6.78
C CYS A 95 7.32 -2.74 7.33
N ASN A 96 7.88 -2.90 8.53
CA ASN A 96 8.89 -2.01 9.07
C ASN A 96 9.98 -2.79 9.79
N ALA A 97 11.16 -2.18 9.90
CA ALA A 97 12.28 -2.70 10.66
C ALA A 97 13.18 -1.56 11.15
N ALA A 98 13.95 -1.80 12.19
CA ALA A 98 15.10 -0.99 12.50
C ALA A 98 16.29 -1.48 11.66
N VAL A 99 17.04 -0.55 11.07
CA VAL A 99 18.26 -0.85 10.31
C VAL A 99 19.47 -0.24 10.99
N GLN A 100 20.49 -1.05 11.20
CA GLN A 100 21.80 -0.58 11.61
C GLN A 100 22.57 -0.17 10.36
N MET A 101 23.02 1.08 10.34
CA MET A 101 23.81 1.61 9.24
C MET A 101 25.32 1.56 9.56
N SER A 102 26.16 1.66 8.52
CA SER A 102 27.63 1.64 8.66
C SER A 102 28.21 2.83 9.47
N ASP A 103 27.42 3.90 9.64
CA ASP A 103 27.76 5.02 10.53
C ASP A 103 27.47 4.74 12.03
N GLY A 104 27.04 3.53 12.35
CA GLY A 104 26.67 3.09 13.70
C GLY A 104 25.29 3.57 14.17
N ARG A 105 24.54 4.27 13.35
CA ARG A 105 23.21 4.76 13.72
C ARG A 105 22.13 3.76 13.38
N MET A 106 21.13 3.69 14.24
CA MET A 106 19.89 2.96 13.98
C MET A 106 18.87 3.88 13.30
N ARG A 107 18.26 3.41 12.22
CA ARG A 107 17.19 4.13 11.51
C ARG A 107 15.98 3.23 11.32
N LEU A 108 14.82 3.83 11.11
CA LEU A 108 13.62 3.09 10.77
C LEU A 108 13.55 2.95 9.24
N VAL A 109 13.41 1.72 8.75
CA VAL A 109 13.01 1.46 7.37
C VAL A 109 11.55 1.06 7.32
N ARG A 110 10.81 1.65 6.41
CA ARG A 110 9.47 1.24 6.02
C ARG A 110 9.53 0.68 4.62
N TYR A 111 8.90 -0.44 4.38
CA TYR A 111 8.90 -1.05 3.06
C TYR A 111 7.61 -1.80 2.77
N ALA A 112 7.33 -1.99 1.49
CA ALA A 112 6.22 -2.79 1.01
C ALA A 112 6.72 -3.78 -0.03
N VAL A 113 6.34 -5.03 0.15
CA VAL A 113 6.53 -6.08 -0.86
C VAL A 113 5.27 -6.15 -1.69
N GLY A 114 5.37 -5.97 -2.99
CA GLY A 114 4.22 -5.98 -3.89
C GLY A 114 4.36 -6.97 -5.03
N GLU A 115 3.24 -7.55 -5.45
CA GLU A 115 3.18 -8.41 -6.62
C GLU A 115 3.37 -7.57 -7.89
N ASN A 116 4.01 -8.12 -8.91
CA ASN A 116 4.32 -7.44 -10.18
C ASN A 116 5.11 -6.12 -10.02
N LEU A 117 5.82 -5.93 -8.93
CA LEU A 117 6.74 -4.80 -8.71
C LEU A 117 8.21 -5.17 -8.98
N GLY A 118 8.47 -6.37 -9.46
CA GLY A 118 9.81 -6.81 -9.87
C GLY A 118 10.25 -6.16 -11.18
N VAL A 119 11.34 -6.67 -11.72
CA VAL A 119 11.92 -6.15 -12.98
C VAL A 119 10.90 -6.29 -14.11
N ILE A 120 10.57 -5.17 -14.75
CA ILE A 120 9.59 -5.08 -15.86
C ILE A 120 8.20 -5.63 -15.46
N GLY A 121 7.82 -5.50 -14.18
CA GLY A 121 6.53 -5.99 -13.69
C GLY A 121 6.44 -7.50 -13.49
N TRP A 122 7.54 -8.23 -13.48
CA TRP A 122 7.57 -9.67 -13.24
C TRP A 122 7.92 -9.99 -11.79
N GLY A 123 7.16 -10.91 -11.22
CA GLY A 123 7.38 -11.34 -9.84
C GLY A 123 7.10 -10.25 -8.82
N TRP A 124 7.55 -10.47 -7.60
CA TRP A 124 7.44 -9.47 -6.54
C TRP A 124 8.59 -8.45 -6.58
N GLY A 125 8.33 -7.29 -6.04
CA GLY A 125 9.34 -6.25 -5.84
C GLY A 125 9.15 -5.53 -4.51
N VAL A 126 10.10 -4.67 -4.17
CA VAL A 126 10.10 -3.93 -2.89
C VAL A 126 10.15 -2.43 -3.14
N GLU A 127 9.23 -1.72 -2.52
CA GLU A 127 9.30 -0.27 -2.32
C GLU A 127 9.81 0.00 -0.90
N TRP A 128 10.72 0.91 -0.71
CA TRP A 128 11.32 1.17 0.61
C TRP A 128 11.66 2.64 0.82
N CYS A 129 11.72 3.04 2.10
CA CYS A 129 12.14 4.36 2.54
C CYS A 129 12.86 4.21 3.88
N ILE A 130 14.06 4.79 4.01
CA ILE A 130 14.79 4.87 5.29
C ILE A 130 14.61 6.26 5.85
N ILE A 131 13.93 6.37 6.98
CA ILE A 131 13.62 7.66 7.61
C ILE A 131 14.89 8.42 7.95
N GLY A 132 14.98 9.65 7.44
CA GLY A 132 16.12 10.56 7.66
C GLY A 132 17.24 10.42 6.64
N LEU A 133 16.99 9.74 5.50
CA LEU A 133 17.90 9.65 4.34
C LEU A 133 17.21 10.00 3.02
N ASP A 134 16.07 10.64 3.06
CA ASP A 134 15.23 11.10 1.94
C ASP A 134 15.39 12.61 1.69
#